data_89981dcdc81259a76b9eef687106908b
#
_entry.id   89981dcdc81259a76b9eef687106908b
#
_cell.length_a   1.000
_cell.length_b   1.000
_cell.length_c   1.000
_cell.angle_alpha   90.00
_cell.angle_beta   90.00
_cell.angle_gamma   90.00
#
_symmetry.space_group_name_H-M   'P 1'
#
loop_
_entity.id
_entity.type
_entity.pdbx_description
1 polymer ?
#
loop_
_entity_poly.entity_id
_entity_poly.type
_entity_poly.pdbx_seq_one_letter_code
_entity_poly.pdbx_strand_id
1 'polypeptide(L)'
;MNIYIPETELANNSNSAFGLTLEVQQHLGEDSIRAVAMDSTDGLMRGMQVIDTGKNITMPVGEQIKGRLFNVVGEAIDGIGPIVKDERSYPIHRKPPMYEELSTSKEILYTGIKVIDLIEPYSKGGKIGLFGGAGVGKTVLIMELINNIAKGYAGISVFAGVGERTREGNDLLREMIESGVIKYGEEFRESMEKGGWDLSKVDMEDLSKSQATLVFGQMNEPPGARARVALSGLTVAEYYRDGDLSDPSGGRDILFFIDNIFRFTQAGSEVSALLGRMPSAVGYQPTLATEMGIMQERITSTKRGSITSVQAVYVPADDLTDPAPATTFAHLDATTVLSRKIASLGIYPAVDPLDSTSRILDPHIIGEDHYNTAQAVKGILQRYNELQDIIAILGLEELSEEDRLVVHRARRVQRFLSQPFHVAEQFTGKPGALVPIEETIRGFKMIMNGEVDQYPEAAFNLKGGIDEVIEEGKKMLAESSN
;
A
#
# COMPACT_ATOMS: atom_id res chain seq x y z
N MET A 1 -21.01 18.86 -6.79
CA MET A 1 -21.59 19.07 -8.11
C MET A 1 -20.47 19.17 -9.12
N ASN A 2 -20.55 18.49 -10.24
CA ASN A 2 -19.57 18.64 -11.31
C ASN A 2 -20.21 19.23 -12.55
N ILE A 3 -19.40 19.91 -13.34
CA ILE A 3 -19.73 20.46 -14.63
C ILE A 3 -18.83 19.81 -15.67
N TYR A 4 -19.28 19.81 -16.92
CA TYR A 4 -18.63 19.09 -18.00
C TYR A 4 -18.48 19.98 -19.22
N ILE A 5 -17.33 19.98 -19.88
CA ILE A 5 -17.09 20.60 -21.17
C ILE A 5 -17.02 19.47 -22.19
N PRO A 6 -17.91 19.42 -23.17
CA PRO A 6 -17.97 18.35 -24.19
C PRO A 6 -16.68 18.25 -25.00
N GLU A 7 -16.32 17.04 -25.43
CA GLU A 7 -15.18 16.77 -26.31
C GLU A 7 -15.26 17.59 -27.60
N THR A 8 -16.46 17.80 -28.13
CA THR A 8 -16.68 18.61 -29.32
C THR A 8 -16.23 20.06 -29.23
N GLU A 9 -16.21 20.61 -28.00
CA GLU A 9 -15.69 21.96 -27.72
C GLU A 9 -14.15 21.96 -27.58
N LEU A 10 -13.55 20.80 -27.20
CA LEU A 10 -12.10 20.64 -26.96
C LEU A 10 -11.34 20.15 -28.21
N ALA A 11 -12.05 19.70 -29.25
CA ALA A 11 -11.55 18.94 -30.40
C ALA A 11 -10.42 19.58 -31.22
N ASN A 12 -10.05 20.81 -30.93
CA ASN A 12 -8.98 21.48 -31.69
C ASN A 12 -7.63 21.51 -31.01
N ASN A 13 -7.49 21.12 -29.72
CA ASN A 13 -6.24 21.34 -28.99
C ASN A 13 -5.90 20.36 -27.85
N SER A 14 -6.70 19.36 -27.52
CA SER A 14 -6.41 18.45 -26.43
C SER A 14 -6.21 16.99 -26.85
N ASN A 15 -5.21 16.32 -26.29
CA ASN A 15 -5.03 14.87 -26.38
C ASN A 15 -6.06 14.07 -25.54
N SER A 16 -7.09 14.74 -25.01
CA SER A 16 -8.12 14.13 -24.19
C SER A 16 -9.10 13.38 -25.08
N ALA A 17 -9.16 12.08 -24.95
CA ALA A 17 -10.16 11.22 -25.58
C ALA A 17 -11.55 11.37 -24.95
N PHE A 18 -11.66 12.15 -23.88
CA PHE A 18 -12.86 12.38 -23.08
C PHE A 18 -13.04 13.88 -22.89
N GLY A 19 -14.26 14.33 -22.68
CA GLY A 19 -14.51 15.72 -22.33
C GLY A 19 -13.95 16.10 -20.95
N LEU A 20 -13.82 17.41 -20.67
CA LEU A 20 -13.25 17.88 -19.43
C LEU A 20 -14.28 17.94 -18.29
N THR A 21 -14.04 17.21 -17.22
CA THR A 21 -14.82 17.28 -15.97
C THR A 21 -14.19 18.29 -15.02
N LEU A 22 -15.04 19.15 -14.43
CA LEU A 22 -14.65 20.12 -13.42
C LEU A 22 -15.53 19.97 -12.18
N GLU A 23 -14.91 20.05 -11.01
CA GLU A 23 -15.62 20.03 -9.73
C GLU A 23 -15.85 21.45 -9.22
N VAL A 24 -17.11 21.79 -8.94
CA VAL A 24 -17.48 23.08 -8.38
C VAL A 24 -17.00 23.18 -6.94
N GLN A 25 -16.18 24.18 -6.64
CA GLN A 25 -15.59 24.40 -5.34
C GLN A 25 -16.21 25.58 -4.59
N GLN A 26 -16.74 26.56 -5.33
CA GLN A 26 -17.25 27.78 -4.71
C GLN A 26 -18.33 28.41 -5.59
N HIS A 27 -19.41 28.86 -4.98
CA HIS A 27 -20.37 29.76 -5.57
C HIS A 27 -19.96 31.20 -5.27
N LEU A 28 -19.80 32.01 -6.31
CA LEU A 28 -19.34 33.41 -6.19
C LEU A 28 -20.50 34.42 -6.16
N GLY A 29 -21.74 33.96 -6.37
CA GLY A 29 -22.91 34.79 -6.59
C GLY A 29 -23.07 35.22 -8.04
N GLU A 30 -24.18 35.90 -8.36
CA GLU A 30 -24.48 36.43 -9.72
C GLU A 30 -24.31 35.37 -10.85
N ASP A 31 -24.81 34.15 -10.59
CA ASP A 31 -24.71 32.98 -11.49
C ASP A 31 -23.28 32.55 -11.87
N SER A 32 -22.30 32.94 -11.03
CA SER A 32 -20.92 32.61 -11.23
C SER A 32 -20.44 31.56 -10.23
N ILE A 33 -19.62 30.60 -10.70
CA ILE A 33 -19.00 29.56 -9.92
C ILE A 33 -17.47 29.54 -10.14
N ARG A 34 -16.75 28.97 -9.17
CA ARG A 34 -15.36 28.60 -9.36
C ARG A 34 -15.26 27.08 -9.27
N ALA A 35 -14.65 26.48 -10.26
CA ALA A 35 -14.48 25.04 -10.36
C ALA A 35 -13.00 24.68 -10.59
N VAL A 36 -12.64 23.46 -10.20
CA VAL A 36 -11.29 22.91 -10.38
C VAL A 36 -11.36 21.77 -11.39
N ALA A 37 -10.45 21.81 -12.36
CA ALA A 37 -10.39 20.83 -13.43
C ALA A 37 -9.79 19.49 -12.94
N MET A 38 -10.32 18.38 -13.49
CA MET A 38 -9.86 17.03 -13.22
C MET A 38 -8.89 16.52 -14.29
N ASP A 39 -8.66 17.27 -15.35
CA ASP A 39 -7.69 16.99 -16.41
C ASP A 39 -7.11 18.32 -16.92
N SER A 40 -6.24 18.27 -17.95
CA SER A 40 -5.60 19.45 -18.53
C SER A 40 -6.62 20.50 -18.94
N THR A 41 -6.27 21.75 -18.68
CA THR A 41 -7.04 22.93 -19.09
C THR A 41 -6.54 23.58 -20.38
N ASP A 42 -5.60 22.92 -21.06
CA ASP A 42 -5.04 23.41 -22.31
C ASP A 42 -6.12 23.51 -23.39
N GLY A 43 -6.16 24.63 -24.08
CA GLY A 43 -7.14 24.89 -25.12
C GLY A 43 -8.48 25.45 -24.63
N LEU A 44 -8.69 25.66 -23.33
CA LEU A 44 -9.90 26.32 -22.84
C LEU A 44 -9.97 27.78 -23.28
N MET A 45 -11.13 28.18 -23.81
CA MET A 45 -11.40 29.53 -24.28
C MET A 45 -12.69 30.08 -23.65
N ARG A 46 -12.79 31.39 -23.61
CA ARG A 46 -14.05 32.08 -23.24
C ARG A 46 -15.15 31.72 -24.22
N GLY A 47 -16.35 31.49 -23.70
CA GLY A 47 -17.55 31.20 -24.50
C GLY A 47 -17.78 29.72 -24.79
N MET A 48 -16.87 28.83 -24.33
CA MET A 48 -17.14 27.39 -24.41
C MET A 48 -18.36 27.02 -23.59
N GLN A 49 -19.14 26.07 -24.10
CA GLN A 49 -20.32 25.56 -23.41
C GLN A 49 -19.92 24.72 -22.21
N VAL A 50 -20.58 24.94 -21.09
CA VAL A 50 -20.39 24.17 -19.86
C VAL A 50 -21.75 23.59 -19.45
N ILE A 51 -21.77 22.30 -19.20
CA ILE A 51 -22.99 21.56 -18.87
C ILE A 51 -22.97 21.21 -17.39
N ASP A 52 -24.01 21.55 -16.66
CA ASP A 52 -24.22 21.03 -15.30
C ASP A 52 -24.70 19.59 -15.38
N THR A 53 -23.94 18.68 -14.76
CA THR A 53 -24.27 17.26 -14.76
C THR A 53 -25.31 16.88 -13.71
N GLY A 54 -25.62 17.77 -12.76
CA GLY A 54 -26.50 17.52 -11.62
C GLY A 54 -26.00 16.44 -10.66
N LYS A 55 -24.80 15.94 -10.84
CA LYS A 55 -24.22 14.81 -10.07
C LYS A 55 -22.82 15.16 -9.56
N ASN A 56 -22.38 14.47 -8.52
CA ASN A 56 -20.99 14.48 -8.10
C ASN A 56 -20.13 13.59 -9.02
N ILE A 57 -18.80 13.70 -8.93
CA ILE A 57 -17.90 12.74 -9.55
C ILE A 57 -18.21 11.36 -8.97
N THR A 58 -18.36 10.37 -9.84
CA THR A 58 -18.72 8.99 -9.46
C THR A 58 -17.72 7.99 -10.02
N MET A 59 -17.51 6.90 -9.26
CA MET A 59 -16.75 5.75 -9.71
C MET A 59 -17.69 4.61 -10.13
N PRO A 60 -17.40 3.92 -11.24
CA PRO A 60 -18.11 2.70 -11.57
C PRO A 60 -17.81 1.65 -10.50
N VAL A 61 -18.80 0.84 -10.17
CA VAL A 61 -18.68 -0.26 -9.20
C VAL A 61 -19.29 -1.53 -9.79
N GLY A 62 -18.88 -2.68 -9.27
CA GLY A 62 -19.33 -3.99 -9.76
C GLY A 62 -18.16 -4.94 -10.03
N GLU A 63 -18.45 -6.16 -10.44
CA GLU A 63 -17.42 -7.16 -10.76
C GLU A 63 -16.62 -6.80 -12.02
N GLN A 64 -17.20 -6.02 -12.92
CA GLN A 64 -16.60 -5.59 -14.18
C GLN A 64 -15.38 -4.65 -14.04
N ILE A 65 -15.16 -4.09 -12.84
CA ILE A 65 -14.03 -3.18 -12.60
C ILE A 65 -12.76 -3.92 -12.14
N LYS A 66 -12.83 -5.23 -11.91
CA LYS A 66 -11.69 -6.05 -11.52
C LYS A 66 -10.64 -6.09 -12.64
N GLY A 67 -9.39 -5.96 -12.27
CA GLY A 67 -8.27 -5.96 -13.20
C GLY A 67 -8.13 -4.69 -14.04
N ARG A 68 -9.02 -3.72 -13.89
CA ARG A 68 -9.08 -2.51 -14.70
C ARG A 68 -8.34 -1.35 -14.02
N LEU A 69 -7.91 -0.42 -14.87
CA LEU A 69 -7.25 0.83 -14.47
C LEU A 69 -8.14 2.03 -14.80
N PHE A 70 -8.40 2.87 -13.80
CA PHE A 70 -9.28 4.04 -13.91
C PHE A 70 -8.53 5.35 -13.64
N ASN A 71 -9.04 6.43 -14.21
CA ASN A 71 -8.70 7.80 -13.82
C ASN A 71 -9.59 8.28 -12.66
N VAL A 72 -9.37 9.52 -12.23
CA VAL A 72 -10.06 10.14 -11.08
C VAL A 72 -11.59 10.24 -11.26
N VAL A 73 -12.07 10.36 -12.49
CA VAL A 73 -13.50 10.49 -12.83
C VAL A 73 -14.18 9.17 -13.19
N GLY A 74 -13.47 8.05 -12.98
CA GLY A 74 -14.00 6.70 -13.19
C GLY A 74 -14.08 6.27 -14.65
N GLU A 75 -13.22 6.81 -15.50
CA GLU A 75 -13.06 6.34 -16.88
C GLU A 75 -11.92 5.34 -16.93
N ALA A 76 -12.11 4.24 -17.68
CA ALA A 76 -11.08 3.23 -17.87
C ALA A 76 -10.00 3.76 -18.82
N ILE A 77 -8.74 3.73 -18.36
CA ILE A 77 -7.57 4.24 -19.11
C ILE A 77 -6.57 3.15 -19.47
N ASP A 78 -6.94 1.89 -19.31
CA ASP A 78 -6.11 0.71 -19.63
C ASP A 78 -6.12 0.34 -21.15
N GLY A 79 -6.92 1.01 -21.95
CA GLY A 79 -7.02 0.74 -23.38
C GLY A 79 -7.83 -0.49 -23.79
N ILE A 80 -8.37 -1.26 -22.83
CA ILE A 80 -9.19 -2.46 -23.10
C ILE A 80 -10.59 -2.07 -23.63
N GLY A 81 -11.02 -0.85 -23.35
CA GLY A 81 -12.31 -0.31 -23.77
C GLY A 81 -13.12 0.27 -22.60
N PRO A 82 -14.14 1.06 -22.92
CA PRO A 82 -14.94 1.73 -21.90
C PRO A 82 -15.76 0.71 -21.11
N ILE A 83 -15.92 0.96 -19.82
CA ILE A 83 -16.91 0.26 -19.01
C ILE A 83 -18.24 0.98 -19.19
N VAL A 84 -19.28 0.21 -19.51
CA VAL A 84 -20.65 0.74 -19.48
C VAL A 84 -20.91 1.16 -18.03
N LYS A 85 -21.02 2.46 -17.79
CA LYS A 85 -21.44 3.00 -16.49
C LYS A 85 -22.87 2.55 -16.26
N ASP A 86 -23.00 1.39 -15.66
CA ASP A 86 -24.27 0.87 -15.22
C ASP A 86 -24.92 1.86 -14.23
N GLU A 87 -26.19 1.69 -13.93
CA GLU A 87 -26.90 2.49 -12.90
C GLU A 87 -26.19 2.45 -11.52
N ARG A 88 -25.20 1.58 -11.34
CA ARG A 88 -24.39 1.39 -10.14
C ARG A 88 -23.07 2.16 -10.20
N SER A 89 -23.14 3.47 -10.03
CA SER A 89 -21.95 4.28 -9.76
C SER A 89 -22.08 4.98 -8.43
N TYR A 90 -20.98 5.01 -7.65
CA TYR A 90 -20.97 5.62 -6.32
C TYR A 90 -20.22 6.95 -6.33
N PRO A 91 -20.77 7.99 -5.66
CA PRO A 91 -20.09 9.28 -5.55
C PRO A 91 -18.80 9.16 -4.73
N ILE A 92 -17.76 9.89 -5.13
CA ILE A 92 -16.47 9.88 -4.41
C ILE A 92 -16.55 10.62 -3.06
N HIS A 93 -17.45 11.59 -2.93
CA HIS A 93 -17.72 12.29 -1.68
C HIS A 93 -18.81 11.55 -0.90
N ARG A 94 -18.37 10.75 0.05
CA ARG A 94 -19.23 9.95 0.93
C ARG A 94 -18.91 10.26 2.39
N LYS A 95 -19.90 10.06 3.24
CA LYS A 95 -19.70 10.13 4.70
C LYS A 95 -19.07 8.84 5.20
N PRO A 96 -18.30 8.89 6.31
CA PRO A 96 -17.87 7.68 7.01
C PRO A 96 -19.06 6.82 7.41
N PRO A 97 -18.86 5.50 7.63
CA PRO A 97 -19.90 4.63 8.18
C PRO A 97 -20.45 5.15 9.52
N MET A 98 -21.73 4.92 9.77
CA MET A 98 -22.32 5.29 11.05
C MET A 98 -21.79 4.40 12.17
N TYR A 99 -21.83 4.90 13.40
CA TYR A 99 -21.35 4.16 14.58
C TYR A 99 -21.98 2.77 14.71
N GLU A 100 -23.26 2.64 14.35
CA GLU A 100 -24.01 1.38 14.38
C GLU A 100 -23.50 0.34 13.36
N GLU A 101 -22.85 0.78 12.30
CA GLU A 101 -22.31 -0.07 11.23
C GLU A 101 -20.90 -0.56 11.54
N LEU A 102 -20.21 0.08 12.48
CA LEU A 102 -18.83 -0.25 12.81
C LEU A 102 -18.72 -1.60 13.53
N SER A 103 -17.66 -2.33 13.21
CA SER A 103 -17.23 -3.49 13.99
C SER A 103 -16.37 -3.03 15.17
N THR A 104 -16.63 -3.60 16.34
CA THR A 104 -15.86 -3.35 17.56
C THR A 104 -14.79 -4.41 17.82
N SER A 105 -14.77 -5.49 17.02
CA SER A 105 -13.77 -6.55 17.15
C SER A 105 -12.42 -6.06 16.66
N LYS A 106 -11.36 -6.33 17.44
CA LYS A 106 -9.98 -6.14 17.03
C LYS A 106 -9.44 -7.46 16.52
N GLU A 107 -9.33 -7.59 15.23
CA GLU A 107 -8.80 -8.79 14.57
C GLU A 107 -7.44 -8.47 13.93
N ILE A 108 -6.56 -9.46 13.94
CA ILE A 108 -5.24 -9.36 13.32
C ILE A 108 -5.38 -9.73 11.84
N LEU A 109 -4.76 -8.94 10.97
CA LEU A 109 -4.56 -9.28 9.57
C LEU A 109 -3.17 -9.91 9.42
N TYR A 110 -3.14 -11.23 9.28
CA TYR A 110 -1.87 -11.94 9.04
C TYR A 110 -1.44 -11.75 7.58
N THR A 111 -0.24 -11.24 7.42
CA THR A 111 0.33 -10.94 6.09
C THR A 111 1.14 -12.11 5.53
N GLY A 112 1.52 -13.07 6.37
CA GLY A 112 2.43 -14.16 6.01
C GLY A 112 3.88 -13.71 5.87
N ILE A 113 4.20 -12.47 6.29
CA ILE A 113 5.53 -11.89 6.29
C ILE A 113 6.04 -11.85 7.74
N LYS A 114 7.06 -12.65 8.05
CA LYS A 114 7.54 -12.86 9.42
C LYS A 114 7.79 -11.58 10.21
N VAL A 115 8.51 -10.63 9.62
CA VAL A 115 8.89 -9.40 10.33
C VAL A 115 7.67 -8.54 10.65
N ILE A 116 6.70 -8.46 9.74
CA ILE A 116 5.46 -7.71 9.95
C ILE A 116 4.62 -8.39 11.01
N ASP A 117 4.29 -9.66 10.79
CA ASP A 117 3.36 -10.39 11.68
C ASP A 117 3.89 -10.53 13.10
N LEU A 118 5.22 -10.66 13.29
CA LEU A 118 5.82 -10.77 14.62
C LEU A 118 5.96 -9.42 15.32
N ILE A 119 6.52 -8.42 14.63
CA ILE A 119 7.02 -7.18 15.26
C ILE A 119 6.01 -6.04 15.22
N GLU A 120 5.22 -5.97 14.17
CA GLU A 120 4.28 -4.89 13.91
C GLU A 120 2.96 -5.41 13.31
N PRO A 121 2.28 -6.35 13.96
CA PRO A 121 1.09 -6.98 13.40
C PRO A 121 0.06 -5.94 12.95
N TYR A 122 -0.56 -6.18 11.80
CA TYR A 122 -1.56 -5.30 11.23
C TYR A 122 -2.95 -5.61 11.79
N SER A 123 -3.72 -4.58 12.07
CA SER A 123 -5.12 -4.68 12.46
C SER A 123 -6.03 -4.70 11.24
N LYS A 124 -7.01 -5.58 11.17
CA LYS A 124 -8.10 -5.47 10.18
C LYS A 124 -8.83 -4.15 10.35
N GLY A 125 -9.07 -3.45 9.25
CA GLY A 125 -9.65 -2.11 9.27
C GLY A 125 -8.72 -1.03 9.80
N GLY A 126 -7.44 -1.38 10.05
CA GLY A 126 -6.40 -0.46 10.50
C GLY A 126 -5.77 0.35 9.36
N LYS A 127 -5.05 1.36 9.77
CA LYS A 127 -4.33 2.29 8.89
C LYS A 127 -2.84 2.13 9.14
N ILE A 128 -2.12 1.65 8.13
CA ILE A 128 -0.69 1.36 8.20
C ILE A 128 0.07 2.42 7.40
N GLY A 129 1.03 3.07 8.03
CA GLY A 129 1.97 3.95 7.34
C GLY A 129 3.21 3.20 6.91
N LEU A 130 3.53 3.24 5.61
CA LEU A 130 4.73 2.64 5.06
C LEU A 130 5.76 3.73 4.77
N PHE A 131 6.84 3.72 5.54
CA PHE A 131 7.92 4.70 5.45
C PHE A 131 9.15 4.06 4.82
N GLY A 132 9.86 4.82 4.01
CA GLY A 132 11.12 4.37 3.44
C GLY A 132 11.57 5.26 2.28
N GLY A 133 12.88 5.39 2.13
CA GLY A 133 13.48 6.09 1.01
C GLY A 133 13.34 5.34 -0.30
N ALA A 134 13.93 5.88 -1.37
CA ALA A 134 13.98 5.20 -2.65
C ALA A 134 14.88 3.96 -2.58
N GLY A 135 14.51 2.89 -3.29
CA GLY A 135 15.33 1.69 -3.47
C GLY A 135 15.38 0.72 -2.28
N VAL A 136 14.50 0.85 -1.29
CA VAL A 136 14.43 -0.06 -0.13
C VAL A 136 13.43 -1.22 -0.31
N GLY A 137 12.82 -1.36 -1.48
CA GLY A 137 11.88 -2.45 -1.78
C GLY A 137 10.43 -2.16 -1.40
N LYS A 138 10.01 -0.89 -1.34
CA LYS A 138 8.64 -0.48 -1.00
C LYS A 138 7.60 -1.11 -1.92
N THR A 139 7.77 -0.96 -3.23
CA THR A 139 6.86 -1.53 -4.25
C THR A 139 6.80 -3.05 -4.15
N VAL A 140 7.95 -3.70 -3.98
CA VAL A 140 8.03 -5.18 -3.86
C VAL A 140 7.27 -5.66 -2.62
N LEU A 141 7.36 -4.94 -1.50
CA LEU A 141 6.60 -5.26 -0.29
C LEU A 141 5.09 -5.08 -0.51
N ILE A 142 4.67 -3.99 -1.16
CA ILE A 142 3.26 -3.75 -1.52
C ILE A 142 2.73 -4.90 -2.39
N MET A 143 3.47 -5.28 -3.41
CA MET A 143 3.11 -6.37 -4.31
C MET A 143 2.98 -7.72 -3.58
N GLU A 144 3.90 -8.01 -2.67
CA GLU A 144 3.83 -9.24 -1.87
C GLU A 144 2.62 -9.23 -0.92
N LEU A 145 2.31 -8.10 -0.30
CA LEU A 145 1.09 -7.95 0.52
C LEU A 145 -0.17 -8.22 -0.31
N ILE A 146 -0.27 -7.65 -1.51
CA ILE A 146 -1.39 -7.89 -2.42
C ILE A 146 -1.50 -9.37 -2.76
N ASN A 147 -0.38 -9.99 -3.16
CA ASN A 147 -0.34 -11.40 -3.52
C ASN A 147 -0.73 -12.32 -2.35
N ASN A 148 -0.24 -12.04 -1.15
CA ASN A 148 -0.51 -12.85 0.03
C ASN A 148 -1.96 -12.74 0.50
N ILE A 149 -2.53 -11.53 0.50
CA ILE A 149 -3.95 -11.32 0.82
C ILE A 149 -4.85 -11.98 -0.22
N ALA A 150 -4.49 -11.88 -1.50
CA ALA A 150 -5.20 -12.55 -2.57
C ALA A 150 -5.23 -14.08 -2.40
N LYS A 151 -4.11 -14.68 -2.00
CA LYS A 151 -3.99 -16.13 -1.77
C LYS A 151 -4.59 -16.59 -0.43
N GLY A 152 -4.36 -15.83 0.64
CA GLY A 152 -4.74 -16.23 2.00
C GLY A 152 -6.21 -15.98 2.34
N TYR A 153 -6.80 -14.90 1.83
CA TYR A 153 -8.13 -14.44 2.22
C TYR A 153 -9.13 -14.37 1.06
N ALA A 154 -8.73 -14.75 -0.15
CA ALA A 154 -9.50 -14.49 -1.38
C ALA A 154 -9.92 -13.01 -1.48
N GLY A 155 -9.12 -12.13 -0.89
CA GLY A 155 -9.36 -10.71 -0.78
C GLY A 155 -9.16 -9.98 -2.10
N ILE A 156 -9.79 -8.81 -2.22
CA ILE A 156 -9.60 -7.90 -3.33
C ILE A 156 -8.76 -6.73 -2.81
N SER A 157 -7.83 -6.27 -3.63
CA SER A 157 -7.03 -5.10 -3.35
C SER A 157 -7.45 -3.94 -4.24
N VAL A 158 -7.38 -2.73 -3.72
CA VAL A 158 -7.55 -1.51 -4.49
C VAL A 158 -6.31 -0.66 -4.31
N PHE A 159 -5.74 -0.20 -5.41
CA PHE A 159 -4.54 0.63 -5.40
C PHE A 159 -4.85 2.01 -5.95
N ALA A 160 -4.61 3.05 -5.16
CA ALA A 160 -4.71 4.45 -5.54
C ALA A 160 -3.32 5.05 -5.74
N GLY A 161 -2.94 5.30 -6.98
CA GLY A 161 -1.70 6.01 -7.33
C GLY A 161 -1.92 7.51 -7.28
N VAL A 162 -1.36 8.18 -6.29
CA VAL A 162 -1.58 9.59 -5.99
C VAL A 162 -0.32 10.40 -6.24
N GLY A 163 -0.26 11.08 -7.37
CA GLY A 163 0.83 12.01 -7.70
C GLY A 163 2.20 11.35 -7.84
N GLU A 164 2.25 10.05 -8.12
CA GLU A 164 3.48 9.31 -8.41
C GLU A 164 3.86 9.40 -9.89
N ARG A 165 5.04 8.90 -10.23
CA ARG A 165 5.52 8.94 -11.62
C ARG A 165 4.74 7.97 -12.49
N THR A 166 4.33 8.41 -13.67
CA THR A 166 3.60 7.58 -14.65
C THR A 166 4.35 6.29 -14.97
N ARG A 167 5.69 6.33 -15.05
CA ARG A 167 6.51 5.14 -15.28
C ARG A 167 6.34 4.11 -14.15
N GLU A 168 6.39 4.55 -12.90
CA GLU A 168 6.23 3.66 -11.73
C GLU A 168 4.84 3.03 -11.69
N GLY A 169 3.82 3.77 -12.09
CA GLY A 169 2.46 3.23 -12.24
C GLY A 169 2.34 2.18 -13.35
N ASN A 170 3.00 2.40 -14.48
CA ASN A 170 3.05 1.40 -15.56
C ASN A 170 3.85 0.15 -15.17
N ASP A 171 5.00 0.33 -14.50
CA ASP A 171 5.81 -0.77 -13.99
C ASP A 171 4.99 -1.60 -13.00
N LEU A 172 4.24 -0.96 -12.09
CA LEU A 172 3.36 -1.63 -11.12
C LEU A 172 2.26 -2.46 -11.80
N LEU A 173 1.57 -1.91 -12.82
CA LEU A 173 0.56 -2.65 -13.58
C LEU A 173 1.18 -3.87 -14.25
N ARG A 174 2.36 -3.72 -14.85
CA ARG A 174 3.10 -4.81 -15.49
C ARG A 174 3.45 -5.90 -14.49
N GLU A 175 4.02 -5.54 -13.35
CA GLU A 175 4.37 -6.47 -12.27
C GLU A 175 3.14 -7.20 -11.72
N MET A 176 1.98 -6.53 -11.61
CA MET A 176 0.72 -7.17 -11.21
C MET A 176 0.21 -8.18 -12.22
N ILE A 177 0.44 -7.96 -13.51
CA ILE A 177 0.10 -8.93 -14.56
C ILE A 177 1.07 -10.11 -14.53
N GLU A 178 2.37 -9.85 -14.38
CA GLU A 178 3.42 -10.88 -14.28
C GLU A 178 3.22 -11.78 -13.06
N SER A 179 2.84 -11.23 -11.92
CA SER A 179 2.56 -11.97 -10.68
C SER A 179 1.21 -12.70 -10.69
N GLY A 180 0.34 -12.44 -11.68
CA GLY A 180 -0.98 -13.05 -11.80
C GLY A 180 -2.05 -12.49 -10.85
N VAL A 181 -1.78 -11.37 -10.19
CA VAL A 181 -2.77 -10.61 -9.40
C VAL A 181 -3.82 -9.99 -10.33
N ILE A 182 -3.37 -9.41 -11.45
CA ILE A 182 -4.21 -8.99 -12.57
C ILE A 182 -4.06 -10.02 -13.69
N LYS A 183 -5.16 -10.54 -14.18
CA LYS A 183 -5.20 -11.65 -15.13
C LYS A 183 -5.66 -11.17 -16.49
N TYR A 184 -4.72 -10.89 -17.38
CA TYR A 184 -5.01 -10.50 -18.76
C TYR A 184 -5.11 -11.71 -19.72
N GLY A 185 -4.90 -12.94 -19.20
CA GLY A 185 -4.87 -14.19 -20.00
C GLY A 185 -3.47 -14.56 -20.46
N GLU A 186 -3.31 -15.85 -20.82
CA GLU A 186 -2.01 -16.43 -21.17
C GLU A 186 -1.43 -15.84 -22.47
N GLU A 187 -2.29 -15.65 -23.49
CA GLU A 187 -1.84 -15.09 -24.79
C GLU A 187 -1.29 -13.66 -24.65
N PHE A 188 -1.90 -12.87 -23.76
CA PHE A 188 -1.38 -11.53 -23.45
C PHE A 188 -0.03 -11.60 -22.74
N ARG A 189 0.10 -12.48 -21.73
CA ARG A 189 1.35 -12.70 -20.99
C ARG A 189 2.51 -13.10 -21.93
N GLU A 190 2.28 -14.09 -22.79
CA GLU A 190 3.29 -14.50 -23.78
C GLU A 190 3.68 -13.35 -24.73
N SER A 191 2.74 -12.48 -25.12
CA SER A 191 3.04 -11.30 -25.92
C SER A 191 3.89 -10.30 -25.15
N MET A 192 3.57 -10.08 -23.87
CA MET A 192 4.29 -9.16 -22.98
C MET A 192 5.73 -9.64 -22.71
N GLU A 193 5.95 -10.93 -22.50
CA GLU A 193 7.29 -11.53 -22.32
C GLU A 193 8.19 -11.36 -23.56
N LYS A 194 7.58 -11.34 -24.74
CA LYS A 194 8.26 -11.04 -26.03
C LYS A 194 8.45 -9.54 -26.29
N GLY A 195 8.12 -8.69 -25.31
CA GLY A 195 8.24 -7.22 -25.40
C GLY A 195 7.08 -6.53 -26.13
N GLY A 196 5.98 -7.25 -26.40
CA GLY A 196 4.75 -6.68 -26.98
C GLY A 196 3.77 -6.20 -25.92
N TRP A 197 2.83 -5.36 -26.32
CA TRP A 197 1.69 -4.91 -25.50
C TRP A 197 0.44 -4.92 -26.37
N ASP A 198 -0.10 -6.13 -26.62
CA ASP A 198 -1.21 -6.33 -27.54
C ASP A 198 -2.52 -6.55 -26.78
N LEU A 199 -3.24 -5.45 -26.54
CA LEU A 199 -4.50 -5.46 -25.80
C LEU A 199 -5.63 -6.26 -26.49
N SER A 200 -5.51 -6.60 -27.78
CA SER A 200 -6.48 -7.45 -28.48
C SER A 200 -6.47 -8.90 -27.95
N LYS A 201 -5.42 -9.30 -27.24
CA LYS A 201 -5.23 -10.64 -26.65
C LYS A 201 -5.70 -10.75 -25.20
N VAL A 202 -6.27 -9.69 -24.65
CA VAL A 202 -6.80 -9.73 -23.29
C VAL A 202 -8.04 -10.62 -23.23
N ASP A 203 -8.01 -11.61 -22.35
CA ASP A 203 -9.16 -12.46 -22.08
C ASP A 203 -10.05 -11.83 -21.00
N MET A 204 -11.28 -11.47 -21.38
CA MET A 204 -12.23 -10.81 -20.50
C MET A 204 -12.75 -11.73 -19.39
N GLU A 205 -12.77 -13.06 -19.60
CA GLU A 205 -13.16 -14.02 -18.58
C GLU A 205 -12.07 -14.12 -17.51
N ASP A 206 -10.81 -14.22 -17.92
CA ASP A 206 -9.68 -14.22 -16.99
C ASP A 206 -9.54 -12.87 -16.27
N LEU A 207 -9.77 -11.75 -16.97
CA LEU A 207 -9.75 -10.42 -16.38
C LEU A 207 -10.74 -10.31 -15.21
N SER A 208 -11.92 -10.90 -15.32
CA SER A 208 -12.94 -10.90 -14.25
C SER A 208 -12.49 -11.66 -12.98
N LYS A 209 -11.49 -12.53 -13.08
CA LYS A 209 -10.89 -13.29 -11.98
C LYS A 209 -9.74 -12.54 -11.31
N SER A 210 -9.43 -11.32 -11.76
CA SER A 210 -8.41 -10.46 -11.17
C SER A 210 -8.77 -10.07 -9.75
N GLN A 211 -7.74 -9.83 -8.93
CA GLN A 211 -7.88 -9.56 -7.50
C GLN A 211 -7.45 -8.14 -7.12
N ALA A 212 -7.24 -7.28 -8.10
CA ALA A 212 -6.91 -5.88 -7.88
C ALA A 212 -7.68 -4.96 -8.83
N THR A 213 -7.94 -3.74 -8.38
CA THR A 213 -8.43 -2.61 -9.20
C THR A 213 -7.51 -1.43 -8.96
N LEU A 214 -7.13 -0.72 -10.04
CA LEU A 214 -6.20 0.40 -9.99
C LEU A 214 -6.93 1.71 -10.30
N VAL A 215 -6.58 2.77 -9.56
CA VAL A 215 -7.08 4.13 -9.82
C VAL A 215 -5.89 5.08 -9.78
N PHE A 216 -5.58 5.73 -10.90
CA PHE A 216 -4.39 6.57 -11.01
C PHE A 216 -4.76 8.05 -11.19
N GLY A 217 -4.06 8.92 -10.46
CA GLY A 217 -3.97 10.36 -10.65
C GLY A 217 -2.52 10.76 -10.50
N GLN A 218 -1.77 10.62 -11.59
CA GLN A 218 -0.31 10.67 -11.59
C GLN A 218 0.24 12.11 -11.48
N MET A 219 1.57 12.23 -11.40
CA MET A 219 2.28 13.49 -11.19
C MET A 219 2.03 14.53 -12.29
N ASN A 220 1.78 14.09 -13.53
CA ASN A 220 1.50 14.95 -14.67
C ASN A 220 0.06 15.48 -14.71
N GLU A 221 -0.81 14.96 -13.86
CA GLU A 221 -2.21 15.40 -13.81
C GLU A 221 -2.37 16.67 -12.96
N PRO A 222 -3.41 17.47 -13.19
CA PRO A 222 -3.65 18.71 -12.45
C PRO A 222 -3.93 18.44 -10.97
N PRO A 223 -3.76 19.46 -10.11
CA PRO A 223 -3.97 19.32 -8.66
C PRO A 223 -5.38 18.85 -8.30
N GLY A 224 -6.40 19.18 -9.09
CA GLY A 224 -7.77 18.71 -8.90
C GLY A 224 -7.86 17.18 -8.93
N ALA A 225 -7.26 16.55 -9.93
CA ALA A 225 -7.22 15.09 -10.06
C ALA A 225 -6.45 14.45 -8.91
N ARG A 226 -5.25 14.92 -8.63
CA ARG A 226 -4.39 14.38 -7.55
C ARG A 226 -5.03 14.53 -6.15
N ALA A 227 -5.83 15.56 -5.92
CA ALA A 227 -6.56 15.76 -4.67
C ALA A 227 -7.82 14.88 -4.54
N ARG A 228 -8.24 14.19 -5.60
CA ARG A 228 -9.48 13.38 -5.58
C ARG A 228 -9.24 11.90 -5.81
N VAL A 229 -8.15 11.51 -6.46
CA VAL A 229 -7.91 10.11 -6.85
C VAL A 229 -7.90 9.14 -5.66
N ALA A 230 -7.38 9.54 -4.49
CA ALA A 230 -7.46 8.73 -3.28
C ALA A 230 -8.91 8.47 -2.85
N LEU A 231 -9.79 9.47 -2.99
CA LEU A 231 -11.23 9.33 -2.71
C LEU A 231 -11.92 8.43 -3.74
N SER A 232 -11.50 8.50 -4.99
CA SER A 232 -12.00 7.63 -6.06
C SER A 232 -11.63 6.16 -5.79
N GLY A 233 -10.37 5.88 -5.46
CA GLY A 233 -9.93 4.54 -5.06
C GLY A 233 -10.64 4.03 -3.81
N LEU A 234 -10.79 4.89 -2.79
CA LEU A 234 -11.49 4.55 -1.55
C LEU A 234 -12.96 4.20 -1.80
N THR A 235 -13.62 4.89 -2.74
CA THR A 235 -15.01 4.59 -3.10
C THR A 235 -15.15 3.19 -3.71
N VAL A 236 -14.20 2.76 -4.52
CA VAL A 236 -14.13 1.39 -5.04
C VAL A 236 -13.91 0.38 -3.90
N ALA A 237 -13.00 0.69 -2.97
CA ALA A 237 -12.75 -0.16 -1.80
C ALA A 237 -13.99 -0.29 -0.91
N GLU A 238 -14.74 0.80 -0.69
CA GLU A 238 -15.98 0.78 0.07
C GLU A 238 -17.05 -0.09 -0.58
N TYR A 239 -17.16 -0.07 -1.90
CA TYR A 239 -18.08 -0.96 -2.60
C TYR A 239 -17.79 -2.43 -2.29
N TYR A 240 -16.53 -2.84 -2.37
CA TYR A 240 -16.16 -4.24 -2.06
C TYR A 240 -16.29 -4.56 -0.56
N ARG A 241 -16.00 -3.63 0.34
CA ARG A 241 -16.22 -3.80 1.79
C ARG A 241 -17.67 -4.02 2.13
N ASP A 242 -18.55 -3.20 1.57
CA ASP A 242 -19.96 -3.19 1.92
C ASP A 242 -20.77 -4.20 1.09
N GLY A 243 -20.25 -4.59 -0.08
CA GLY A 243 -20.91 -5.50 -1.02
C GLY A 243 -22.22 -4.94 -1.56
N ASP A 244 -23.01 -5.79 -2.20
CA ASP A 244 -24.37 -5.41 -2.61
C ASP A 244 -25.26 -5.28 -1.36
N LEU A 245 -25.94 -4.16 -1.21
CA LEU A 245 -26.82 -3.89 -0.06
C LEU A 245 -28.00 -4.86 0.02
N SER A 246 -28.33 -5.52 -1.10
CA SER A 246 -29.36 -6.57 -1.16
C SER A 246 -28.86 -7.94 -0.66
N ASP A 247 -27.52 -8.15 -0.59
CA ASP A 247 -26.91 -9.36 -0.07
C ASP A 247 -26.25 -9.11 1.30
N PRO A 248 -26.81 -9.62 2.40
CA PRO A 248 -26.23 -9.45 3.73
C PRO A 248 -24.81 -10.05 3.89
N SER A 249 -24.45 -11.03 3.07
CA SER A 249 -23.16 -11.73 3.12
C SER A 249 -22.13 -11.17 2.13
N GLY A 250 -22.49 -10.12 1.35
CA GLY A 250 -21.71 -9.65 0.22
C GLY A 250 -20.47 -8.80 0.55
N GLY A 251 -20.23 -8.46 1.82
CA GLY A 251 -19.05 -7.67 2.22
C GLY A 251 -17.76 -8.49 2.28
N ARG A 252 -16.62 -7.84 2.02
CA ARG A 252 -15.31 -8.49 1.97
C ARG A 252 -14.26 -7.70 2.77
N ASP A 253 -13.18 -8.37 3.13
CA ASP A 253 -11.99 -7.72 3.66
C ASP A 253 -11.14 -7.22 2.49
N ILE A 254 -10.86 -5.91 2.49
CA ILE A 254 -10.20 -5.21 1.38
C ILE A 254 -8.88 -4.64 1.87
N LEU A 255 -7.86 -4.79 1.06
CA LEU A 255 -6.59 -4.11 1.23
C LEU A 255 -6.55 -2.90 0.30
N PHE A 256 -6.42 -1.71 0.90
CA PHE A 256 -6.42 -0.45 0.16
C PHE A 256 -5.05 0.22 0.24
N PHE A 257 -4.41 0.35 -0.92
CA PHE A 257 -3.11 0.99 -1.04
C PHE A 257 -3.24 2.43 -1.51
N ILE A 258 -2.50 3.33 -0.87
CA ILE A 258 -2.37 4.74 -1.27
C ILE A 258 -0.89 5.05 -1.45
N ASP A 259 -0.48 5.30 -2.66
CA ASP A 259 0.89 5.73 -2.97
C ASP A 259 0.85 7.02 -3.79
N ASN A 260 1.10 8.16 -3.23
CA ASN A 260 1.59 8.51 -1.90
C ASN A 260 0.62 9.45 -1.18
N ILE A 261 0.31 9.20 0.09
CA ILE A 261 -0.66 10.02 0.85
C ILE A 261 -0.20 11.49 1.00
N PHE A 262 1.11 11.74 1.06
CA PHE A 262 1.65 13.09 1.09
C PHE A 262 1.24 13.91 -0.15
N ARG A 263 1.15 13.28 -1.33
CA ARG A 263 0.75 13.94 -2.56
C ARG A 263 -0.72 14.37 -2.55
N PHE A 264 -1.56 13.63 -1.84
CA PHE A 264 -2.95 14.04 -1.60
C PHE A 264 -2.99 15.39 -0.84
N THR A 265 -2.21 15.52 0.24
CA THR A 265 -2.16 16.77 1.02
C THR A 265 -1.53 17.92 0.23
N GLN A 266 -0.48 17.64 -0.53
CA GLN A 266 0.17 18.61 -1.41
C GLN A 266 -0.80 19.14 -2.47
N ALA A 267 -1.52 18.27 -3.17
CA ALA A 267 -2.52 18.67 -4.15
C ALA A 267 -3.64 19.51 -3.51
N GLY A 268 -4.06 19.17 -2.29
CA GLY A 268 -5.01 19.97 -1.52
C GLY A 268 -4.50 21.39 -1.25
N SER A 269 -3.21 21.58 -0.94
CA SER A 269 -2.62 22.89 -0.75
C SER A 269 -2.56 23.71 -2.05
N GLU A 270 -2.23 23.06 -3.17
CA GLU A 270 -2.24 23.68 -4.50
C GLU A 270 -3.66 24.14 -4.89
N VAL A 271 -4.68 23.30 -4.69
CA VAL A 271 -6.08 23.67 -4.92
C VAL A 271 -6.50 24.84 -4.02
N SER A 272 -6.14 24.81 -2.74
CA SER A 272 -6.44 25.88 -1.79
C SER A 272 -5.83 27.22 -2.22
N ALA A 273 -4.59 27.21 -2.71
CA ALA A 273 -3.92 28.40 -3.25
C ALA A 273 -4.61 28.92 -4.50
N LEU A 274 -5.00 28.04 -5.44
CA LEU A 274 -5.76 28.42 -6.64
C LEU A 274 -7.13 29.05 -6.31
N LEU A 275 -7.73 28.64 -5.20
CA LEU A 275 -8.98 29.20 -4.70
C LEU A 275 -8.79 30.52 -3.94
N GLY A 276 -7.55 30.98 -3.77
CA GLY A 276 -7.22 32.22 -3.07
C GLY A 276 -7.43 32.15 -1.54
N ARG A 277 -7.40 30.97 -0.96
CA ARG A 277 -7.51 30.79 0.50
C ARG A 277 -6.22 31.15 1.18
N MET A 278 -6.29 31.79 2.35
CA MET A 278 -5.10 32.12 3.13
C MET A 278 -4.43 30.84 3.63
N PRO A 279 -3.13 30.63 3.37
CA PRO A 279 -2.42 29.43 3.82
C PRO A 279 -2.25 29.41 5.35
N SER A 280 -2.19 28.20 5.90
CA SER A 280 -1.78 27.95 7.27
C SER A 280 -0.26 27.74 7.39
N ALA A 281 0.22 27.13 8.48
CA ALA A 281 1.63 26.86 8.70
C ALA A 281 2.28 26.13 7.53
N VAL A 282 3.50 26.50 7.16
CA VAL A 282 4.33 25.91 6.10
C VAL A 282 3.66 25.97 4.70
N GLY A 283 2.61 26.77 4.52
CA GLY A 283 1.93 26.93 3.24
C GLY A 283 0.80 25.93 2.97
N TYR A 284 0.46 25.08 3.93
CA TYR A 284 -0.65 24.14 3.78
C TYR A 284 -2.03 24.80 3.86
N GLN A 285 -3.04 24.11 3.35
CA GLN A 285 -4.43 24.55 3.46
C GLN A 285 -4.91 24.55 4.92
N PRO A 286 -5.75 25.51 5.32
CA PRO A 286 -6.30 25.54 6.68
C PRO A 286 -7.22 24.34 7.00
N THR A 287 -7.71 23.65 5.98
CA THR A 287 -8.58 22.49 6.04
C THR A 287 -7.84 21.14 6.04
N LEU A 288 -6.50 21.14 6.13
CA LEU A 288 -5.66 19.95 6.03
C LEU A 288 -6.13 18.81 6.95
N ALA A 289 -6.28 19.06 8.23
CA ALA A 289 -6.69 18.05 9.20
C ALA A 289 -8.11 17.55 8.95
N THR A 290 -9.02 18.42 8.52
CA THR A 290 -10.40 18.05 8.21
C THR A 290 -10.49 17.18 6.97
N GLU A 291 -9.79 17.55 5.90
CA GLU A 291 -9.76 16.79 4.64
C GLU A 291 -9.15 15.41 4.84
N MET A 292 -8.03 15.34 5.56
CA MET A 292 -7.40 14.08 5.94
C MET A 292 -8.33 13.25 6.82
N GLY A 293 -8.94 13.83 7.84
CA GLY A 293 -9.86 13.14 8.74
C GLY A 293 -11.06 12.54 8.01
N ILE A 294 -11.71 13.29 7.12
CA ILE A 294 -12.84 12.80 6.32
C ILE A 294 -12.47 11.57 5.51
N MET A 295 -11.30 11.54 4.91
CA MET A 295 -10.83 10.38 4.15
C MET A 295 -10.47 9.21 5.08
N GLN A 296 -9.70 9.47 6.13
CA GLN A 296 -9.21 8.43 7.03
C GLN A 296 -10.33 7.73 7.83
N GLU A 297 -11.37 8.46 8.22
CA GLU A 297 -12.51 7.88 8.94
C GLU A 297 -13.39 6.96 8.08
N ARG A 298 -13.30 7.03 6.77
CA ARG A 298 -13.95 6.07 5.85
C ARG A 298 -13.23 4.72 5.82
N ILE A 299 -11.92 4.70 6.16
CA ILE A 299 -11.08 3.50 6.22
C ILE A 299 -11.30 2.85 7.59
N THR A 300 -12.13 1.81 7.63
CA THR A 300 -12.52 1.16 8.89
C THR A 300 -13.16 -0.20 8.64
N SER A 301 -13.30 -0.98 9.71
CA SER A 301 -14.09 -2.21 9.73
C SER A 301 -15.56 -1.92 10.00
N THR A 302 -16.42 -2.52 9.20
CA THR A 302 -17.86 -2.55 9.39
C THR A 302 -18.31 -3.97 9.76
N LYS A 303 -19.58 -4.13 10.13
CA LYS A 303 -20.18 -5.45 10.35
C LYS A 303 -20.24 -6.31 9.09
N ARG A 304 -20.00 -5.73 7.90
CA ARG A 304 -20.05 -6.41 6.59
C ARG A 304 -18.68 -6.82 6.08
N GLY A 305 -17.66 -6.03 6.35
CA GLY A 305 -16.29 -6.26 5.90
C GLY A 305 -15.35 -5.17 6.41
N SER A 306 -14.09 -5.25 6.02
CA SER A 306 -13.08 -4.29 6.46
C SER A 306 -12.31 -3.66 5.31
N ILE A 307 -11.85 -2.41 5.49
CA ILE A 307 -10.81 -1.80 4.66
C ILE A 307 -9.58 -1.62 5.53
N THR A 308 -8.54 -2.37 5.26
CA THR A 308 -7.22 -2.15 5.85
C THR A 308 -6.38 -1.36 4.85
N SER A 309 -5.85 -0.21 5.24
CA SER A 309 -5.05 0.61 4.33
C SER A 309 -3.56 0.53 4.61
N VAL A 310 -2.79 0.45 3.53
CA VAL A 310 -1.34 0.63 3.54
C VAL A 310 -1.03 1.90 2.76
N GLN A 311 -0.54 2.91 3.46
CA GLN A 311 -0.34 4.25 2.95
C GLN A 311 1.15 4.55 2.89
N ALA A 312 1.70 4.70 1.68
CA ALA A 312 3.05 5.17 1.53
C ALA A 312 3.13 6.64 1.97
N VAL A 313 4.01 6.93 2.91
CA VAL A 313 4.19 8.27 3.46
C VAL A 313 5.57 8.80 3.08
N TYR A 314 5.59 9.92 2.38
CA TYR A 314 6.80 10.69 2.14
C TYR A 314 6.93 11.74 3.23
N VAL A 315 8.11 11.84 3.83
CA VAL A 315 8.43 12.85 4.84
C VAL A 315 9.38 13.86 4.22
N PRO A 316 8.93 15.11 3.96
CA PRO A 316 9.78 16.14 3.38
C PRO A 316 10.99 16.42 4.26
N ALA A 317 12.19 16.39 3.69
CA ALA A 317 13.45 16.64 4.38
C ALA A 317 13.68 15.80 5.67
N ASP A 318 13.03 14.64 5.76
CA ASP A 318 13.02 13.79 6.95
C ASP A 318 12.49 14.49 8.22
N ASP A 319 11.70 15.56 8.05
CA ASP A 319 11.09 16.32 9.14
C ASP A 319 9.71 15.79 9.52
N LEU A 320 9.65 15.00 10.57
CA LEU A 320 8.42 14.43 11.12
C LEU A 320 7.49 15.48 11.75
N THR A 321 7.97 16.71 11.96
CA THR A 321 7.17 17.81 12.52
C THR A 321 6.41 18.61 11.46
N ASP A 322 6.67 18.34 10.17
CA ASP A 322 5.90 18.92 9.07
C ASP A 322 4.40 18.59 9.23
N PRO A 323 3.50 19.56 9.06
CA PRO A 323 2.06 19.38 9.29
C PRO A 323 1.40 18.23 8.53
N ALA A 324 1.86 17.90 7.31
CA ALA A 324 1.25 16.83 6.52
C ALA A 324 1.58 15.43 7.06
N PRO A 325 2.86 15.03 7.26
CA PRO A 325 3.18 13.79 7.96
C PRO A 325 2.59 13.75 9.37
N ALA A 326 2.73 14.81 10.16
CA ALA A 326 2.22 14.83 11.54
C ALA A 326 0.72 14.56 11.62
N THR A 327 -0.08 15.14 10.71
CA THR A 327 -1.52 14.87 10.63
C THR A 327 -1.79 13.42 10.20
N THR A 328 -1.02 12.88 9.27
CA THR A 328 -1.15 11.50 8.84
C THR A 328 -0.84 10.53 9.98
N PHE A 329 0.25 10.74 10.71
CA PHE A 329 0.66 9.91 11.86
C PHE A 329 -0.41 9.79 12.94
N ALA A 330 -1.18 10.85 13.17
CA ALA A 330 -2.24 10.84 14.18
C ALA A 330 -3.34 9.78 13.89
N HIS A 331 -3.51 9.41 12.62
CA HIS A 331 -4.50 8.42 12.19
C HIS A 331 -3.97 6.99 12.08
N LEU A 332 -2.64 6.78 12.11
CA LEU A 332 -2.05 5.46 11.88
C LEU A 332 -2.19 4.54 13.09
N ASP A 333 -2.48 3.27 12.81
CA ASP A 333 -2.52 2.18 13.80
C ASP A 333 -1.21 1.39 13.86
N ALA A 334 -0.50 1.32 12.74
CA ALA A 334 0.83 0.72 12.66
C ALA A 334 1.74 1.53 11.72
N THR A 335 3.03 1.40 11.93
CA THR A 335 4.07 2.09 11.16
C THR A 335 5.15 1.11 10.76
N THR A 336 5.27 0.85 9.47
CA THR A 336 6.31 0.03 8.86
C THR A 336 7.42 0.92 8.34
N VAL A 337 8.62 0.80 8.88
CA VAL A 337 9.79 1.58 8.48
C VAL A 337 10.75 0.71 7.67
N LEU A 338 10.98 1.05 6.41
CA LEU A 338 11.98 0.41 5.56
C LEU A 338 13.32 1.16 5.64
N SER A 339 14.37 0.44 6.03
CA SER A 339 15.69 0.98 6.34
C SER A 339 16.70 0.69 5.22
N ARG A 340 17.39 1.73 4.73
CA ARG A 340 18.52 1.56 3.80
C ARG A 340 19.68 0.79 4.44
N LYS A 341 19.89 0.94 5.74
CA LYS A 341 20.93 0.22 6.49
C LYS A 341 20.66 -1.29 6.41
N ILE A 342 19.44 -1.72 6.61
CA ILE A 342 19.03 -3.13 6.53
C ILE A 342 19.09 -3.64 5.09
N ALA A 343 18.64 -2.86 4.11
CA ALA A 343 18.73 -3.20 2.69
C ALA A 343 20.20 -3.39 2.25
N SER A 344 21.13 -2.56 2.74
CA SER A 344 22.56 -2.69 2.42
C SER A 344 23.20 -3.97 2.97
N LEU A 345 22.60 -4.60 3.99
CA LEU A 345 23.00 -5.90 4.52
C LEU A 345 22.44 -7.08 3.71
N GLY A 346 21.66 -6.80 2.65
CA GLY A 346 21.00 -7.84 1.84
C GLY A 346 19.85 -8.53 2.58
N ILE A 347 19.24 -7.88 3.58
CA ILE A 347 18.10 -8.39 4.33
C ILE A 347 16.83 -7.80 3.73
N TYR A 348 15.97 -8.67 3.19
CA TYR A 348 14.68 -8.30 2.58
C TYR A 348 13.54 -9.19 3.10
N PRO A 349 12.36 -8.58 3.42
CA PRO A 349 12.05 -7.14 3.34
C PRO A 349 12.94 -6.32 4.29
N ALA A 350 13.30 -5.12 3.86
CA ALA A 350 14.22 -4.26 4.62
C ALA A 350 13.51 -3.50 5.77
N VAL A 351 12.57 -4.14 6.44
CA VAL A 351 11.81 -3.58 7.56
C VAL A 351 12.72 -3.44 8.78
N ASP A 352 12.72 -2.24 9.37
CA ASP A 352 13.43 -2.00 10.62
C ASP A 352 12.56 -2.46 11.81
N PRO A 353 12.95 -3.52 12.53
CA PRO A 353 12.14 -4.06 13.61
C PRO A 353 12.11 -3.20 14.88
N LEU A 354 13.05 -2.25 15.01
CA LEU A 354 13.13 -1.36 16.17
C LEU A 354 12.33 -0.07 15.95
N ASP A 355 12.35 0.46 14.73
CA ASP A 355 11.64 1.69 14.36
C ASP A 355 10.18 1.43 13.97
N SER A 356 9.84 0.17 13.63
CA SER A 356 8.48 -0.22 13.29
C SER A 356 7.63 -0.50 14.52
N THR A 357 6.36 -0.05 14.49
CA THR A 357 5.47 -0.12 15.65
C THR A 357 4.05 -0.49 15.26
N SER A 358 3.31 -1.12 16.19
CA SER A 358 1.89 -1.38 16.03
C SER A 358 1.15 -1.20 17.37
N ARG A 359 -0.04 -0.59 17.31
CA ARG A 359 -0.91 -0.40 18.48
C ARG A 359 -1.54 -1.68 18.97
N ILE A 360 -1.63 -2.71 18.14
CA ILE A 360 -2.18 -4.02 18.54
C ILE A 360 -1.12 -4.98 19.07
N LEU A 361 0.15 -4.58 19.14
CA LEU A 361 1.20 -5.36 19.79
C LEU A 361 1.02 -5.28 21.31
N ASP A 362 -0.02 -5.92 21.80
CA ASP A 362 -0.48 -5.97 23.20
C ASP A 362 -0.80 -7.42 23.57
N PRO A 363 -0.33 -7.95 24.72
CA PRO A 363 -0.55 -9.34 25.10
C PRO A 363 -2.02 -9.74 25.21
N HIS A 364 -2.92 -8.78 25.49
CA HIS A 364 -4.37 -9.04 25.55
C HIS A 364 -5.02 -9.20 24.14
N ILE A 365 -4.34 -8.77 23.07
CA ILE A 365 -4.85 -8.87 21.70
C ILE A 365 -4.18 -10.03 20.96
N ILE A 366 -2.85 -10.08 20.98
CA ILE A 366 -2.06 -11.06 20.19
C ILE A 366 -1.69 -12.31 20.99
N GLY A 367 -1.92 -12.32 22.29
CA GLY A 367 -1.52 -13.39 23.21
C GLY A 367 -0.10 -13.18 23.77
N GLU A 368 0.10 -13.72 24.98
CA GLU A 368 1.38 -13.54 25.72
C GLU A 368 2.57 -14.16 24.98
N ASP A 369 2.35 -15.27 24.33
CA ASP A 369 3.41 -16.03 23.65
C ASP A 369 4.01 -15.25 22.47
N HIS A 370 3.17 -14.70 21.64
CA HIS A 370 3.56 -13.82 20.54
C HIS A 370 4.23 -12.54 21.07
N TYR A 371 3.60 -11.87 22.04
CA TYR A 371 4.12 -10.65 22.63
C TYR A 371 5.52 -10.83 23.24
N ASN A 372 5.70 -11.85 24.05
CA ASN A 372 6.99 -12.13 24.70
C ASN A 372 8.08 -12.45 23.67
N THR A 373 7.75 -13.21 22.61
CA THR A 373 8.69 -13.50 21.53
C THR A 373 9.09 -12.23 20.78
N ALA A 374 8.13 -11.35 20.44
CA ALA A 374 8.41 -10.08 19.80
C ALA A 374 9.30 -9.17 20.65
N GLN A 375 9.02 -9.08 21.96
CA GLN A 375 9.83 -8.28 22.89
C GLN A 375 11.24 -8.86 23.06
N ALA A 376 11.40 -10.18 23.11
CA ALA A 376 12.70 -10.82 23.17
C ALA A 376 13.54 -10.54 21.92
N VAL A 377 12.92 -10.61 20.72
CA VAL A 377 13.57 -10.27 19.44
C VAL A 377 13.98 -8.81 19.41
N LYS A 378 13.10 -7.88 19.81
CA LYS A 378 13.45 -6.45 19.90
C LYS A 378 14.59 -6.21 20.88
N GLY A 379 14.55 -6.85 22.03
CA GLY A 379 15.56 -6.71 23.08
C GLY A 379 16.96 -7.15 22.63
N ILE A 380 17.08 -8.31 21.97
CA ILE A 380 18.38 -8.78 21.47
C ILE A 380 18.92 -7.88 20.35
N LEU A 381 18.05 -7.39 19.45
CA LEU A 381 18.46 -6.48 18.38
C LEU A 381 18.88 -5.10 18.92
N GLN A 382 18.18 -4.59 19.92
CA GLN A 382 18.55 -3.35 20.61
C GLN A 382 19.92 -3.50 21.27
N ARG A 383 20.14 -4.57 22.02
CA ARG A 383 21.44 -4.86 22.65
C ARG A 383 22.55 -4.97 21.62
N TYR A 384 22.28 -5.63 20.48
CA TYR A 384 23.24 -5.73 19.39
C TYR A 384 23.60 -4.36 18.79
N ASN A 385 22.62 -3.46 18.60
CA ASN A 385 22.89 -2.10 18.16
C ASN A 385 23.81 -1.35 19.12
N GLU A 386 23.59 -1.47 20.42
CA GLU A 386 24.46 -0.85 21.44
C GLU A 386 25.89 -1.40 21.39
N LEU A 387 26.06 -2.69 21.09
CA LEU A 387 27.37 -3.31 20.97
C LEU A 387 28.09 -3.00 19.66
N GLN A 388 27.39 -2.53 18.61
CA GLN A 388 28.01 -2.27 17.30
C GLN A 388 29.14 -1.24 17.36
N ASP A 389 28.97 -0.18 18.15
CA ASP A 389 29.99 0.86 18.30
C ASP A 389 31.24 0.31 19.01
N ILE A 390 31.02 -0.55 20.02
CA ILE A 390 32.10 -1.23 20.74
C ILE A 390 32.85 -2.19 19.80
N ILE A 391 32.11 -2.97 19.01
CA ILE A 391 32.67 -3.91 18.04
C ILE A 391 33.51 -3.17 16.97
N ALA A 392 33.03 -2.03 16.49
CA ALA A 392 33.71 -1.23 15.48
C ALA A 392 35.05 -0.66 15.97
N ILE A 393 35.16 -0.35 17.26
CA ILE A 393 36.36 0.26 17.86
C ILE A 393 37.34 -0.79 18.37
N LEU A 394 36.83 -1.78 19.12
CA LEU A 394 37.67 -2.74 19.87
C LEU A 394 37.72 -4.13 19.24
N GLY A 395 36.80 -4.46 18.33
CA GLY A 395 36.66 -5.78 17.75
C GLY A 395 35.75 -6.72 18.58
N LEU A 396 35.31 -7.80 17.96
CA LEU A 396 34.41 -8.78 18.55
C LEU A 396 35.07 -9.56 19.71
N GLU A 397 36.38 -9.73 19.65
CA GLU A 397 37.14 -10.54 20.62
C GLU A 397 37.24 -9.90 22.01
N GLU A 398 37.09 -8.59 22.11
CA GLU A 398 37.09 -7.84 23.36
C GLU A 398 35.76 -7.86 24.09
N LEU A 399 34.72 -8.42 23.52
CA LEU A 399 33.43 -8.58 24.19
C LEU A 399 33.47 -9.72 25.21
N SER A 400 32.61 -9.59 26.23
CA SER A 400 32.35 -10.69 27.17
C SER A 400 31.76 -11.91 26.42
N GLU A 401 31.89 -13.11 26.99
CA GLU A 401 31.27 -14.32 26.40
C GLU A 401 29.75 -14.17 26.21
N GLU A 402 29.10 -13.53 27.19
CA GLU A 402 27.67 -13.25 27.15
C GLU A 402 27.31 -12.29 25.96
N ASP A 403 28.06 -11.20 25.84
CA ASP A 403 27.83 -10.25 24.74
C ASP A 403 28.15 -10.85 23.36
N ARG A 404 29.18 -11.72 23.26
CA ARG A 404 29.45 -12.47 22.02
C ARG A 404 28.28 -13.38 21.63
N LEU A 405 27.71 -14.08 22.61
CA LEU A 405 26.53 -14.91 22.35
C LEU A 405 25.33 -14.09 21.87
N VAL A 406 25.10 -12.92 22.50
CA VAL A 406 24.08 -11.96 22.08
C VAL A 406 24.31 -11.54 20.62
N VAL A 407 25.52 -11.16 20.24
CA VAL A 407 25.87 -10.77 18.87
C VAL A 407 25.62 -11.90 17.87
N HIS A 408 26.05 -13.12 18.19
CA HIS A 408 25.86 -14.28 17.31
C HIS A 408 24.37 -14.60 17.09
N ARG A 409 23.56 -14.57 18.15
CA ARG A 409 22.11 -14.80 18.02
C ARG A 409 21.40 -13.65 17.34
N ALA A 410 21.75 -12.40 17.65
CA ALA A 410 21.17 -11.23 17.02
C ALA A 410 21.39 -11.23 15.49
N ARG A 411 22.56 -11.62 15.01
CA ARG A 411 22.84 -11.76 13.57
C ARG A 411 21.98 -12.82 12.91
N ARG A 412 21.78 -13.97 13.60
CA ARG A 412 20.85 -15.01 13.12
C ARG A 412 19.42 -14.52 13.08
N VAL A 413 18.98 -13.81 14.14
CA VAL A 413 17.66 -13.16 14.18
C VAL A 413 17.48 -12.19 13.02
N GLN A 414 18.45 -11.30 12.77
CA GLN A 414 18.37 -10.36 11.64
C GLN A 414 18.23 -11.08 10.30
N ARG A 415 19.01 -12.13 10.06
CA ARG A 415 18.93 -12.90 8.82
C ARG A 415 17.65 -13.70 8.71
N PHE A 416 17.13 -14.23 9.81
CA PHE A 416 15.88 -14.98 9.82
C PHE A 416 14.65 -14.07 9.66
N LEU A 417 14.75 -12.77 9.96
CA LEU A 417 13.72 -11.78 9.60
C LEU A 417 13.57 -11.63 8.08
N SER A 418 14.60 -11.97 7.30
CA SER A 418 14.50 -12.01 5.83
C SER A 418 13.62 -13.17 5.38
N GLN A 419 12.94 -12.97 4.24
CA GLN A 419 12.00 -13.94 3.69
C GLN A 419 11.98 -13.83 2.16
N PRO A 420 11.97 -14.95 1.41
CA PRO A 420 11.79 -14.91 -0.02
C PRO A 420 10.33 -14.56 -0.36
N PHE A 421 10.15 -13.65 -1.28
CA PHE A 421 8.84 -13.20 -1.75
C PHE A 421 8.45 -13.88 -3.06
N HIS A 422 7.17 -14.19 -3.23
CA HIS A 422 6.66 -14.78 -4.47
C HIS A 422 6.85 -13.82 -5.66
N VAL A 423 6.60 -12.55 -5.45
CA VAL A 423 6.77 -11.52 -6.51
C VAL A 423 8.22 -11.28 -6.90
N ALA A 424 9.18 -11.76 -6.11
CA ALA A 424 10.61 -11.61 -6.34
C ALA A 424 11.31 -12.92 -6.80
N GLU A 425 10.57 -14.00 -7.03
CA GLU A 425 11.13 -15.31 -7.40
C GLU A 425 12.03 -15.23 -8.63
N GLN A 426 11.61 -14.50 -9.66
CA GLN A 426 12.36 -14.32 -10.89
C GLN A 426 13.71 -13.57 -10.70
N PHE A 427 13.82 -12.75 -9.64
CA PHE A 427 15.05 -12.00 -9.33
C PHE A 427 15.96 -12.75 -8.37
N THR A 428 15.38 -13.48 -7.42
CA THR A 428 16.12 -14.16 -6.35
C THR A 428 16.47 -15.61 -6.70
N GLY A 429 15.75 -16.21 -7.64
CA GLY A 429 15.86 -17.64 -7.98
C GLY A 429 15.40 -18.56 -6.84
N LYS A 430 14.72 -18.02 -5.82
CA LYS A 430 14.19 -18.77 -4.68
C LYS A 430 12.66 -18.72 -4.69
N PRO A 431 11.97 -19.86 -4.43
CA PRO A 431 10.53 -19.87 -4.31
C PRO A 431 10.10 -18.99 -3.13
N GLY A 432 9.03 -18.21 -3.33
CA GLY A 432 8.44 -17.40 -2.27
C GLY A 432 7.84 -18.24 -1.16
N ALA A 433 7.76 -17.68 0.02
CA ALA A 433 7.21 -18.35 1.19
C ALA A 433 6.20 -17.46 1.90
N LEU A 434 5.01 -17.99 2.14
CA LEU A 434 4.03 -17.42 3.06
C LEU A 434 4.17 -18.18 4.38
N VAL A 435 4.51 -17.48 5.47
CA VAL A 435 4.86 -18.10 6.74
C VAL A 435 3.75 -17.84 7.78
N PRO A 436 3.08 -18.88 8.30
CA PRO A 436 2.12 -18.72 9.38
C PRO A 436 2.77 -18.16 10.64
N ILE A 437 1.99 -17.43 11.45
CA ILE A 437 2.51 -16.79 12.66
C ILE A 437 3.04 -17.80 13.69
N GLU A 438 2.42 -18.96 13.79
CA GLU A 438 2.85 -20.02 14.70
C GLU A 438 4.25 -20.53 14.34
N GLU A 439 4.55 -20.70 13.05
CA GLU A 439 5.87 -21.08 12.56
C GLU A 439 6.90 -19.96 12.78
N THR A 440 6.48 -18.72 12.60
CA THR A 440 7.30 -17.54 12.89
C THR A 440 7.71 -17.52 14.37
N ILE A 441 6.74 -17.64 15.29
CA ILE A 441 7.00 -17.66 16.74
C ILE A 441 7.89 -18.84 17.11
N ARG A 442 7.61 -20.03 16.59
CA ARG A 442 8.41 -21.24 16.82
C ARG A 442 9.87 -21.02 16.40
N GLY A 443 10.09 -20.49 15.21
CA GLY A 443 11.44 -20.27 14.68
C GLY A 443 12.25 -19.29 15.50
N PHE A 444 11.67 -18.14 15.85
CA PHE A 444 12.37 -17.14 16.66
C PHE A 444 12.65 -17.65 18.10
N LYS A 445 11.74 -18.41 18.70
CA LYS A 445 11.99 -19.04 20.00
C LYS A 445 13.16 -20.01 19.96
N MET A 446 13.25 -20.87 18.95
CA MET A 446 14.38 -21.80 18.81
C MET A 446 15.71 -21.05 18.67
N ILE A 447 15.75 -19.92 17.95
CA ILE A 447 16.95 -19.09 17.85
C ILE A 447 17.28 -18.46 19.22
N MET A 448 16.30 -17.91 19.91
CA MET A 448 16.51 -17.24 21.19
C MET A 448 16.94 -18.23 22.30
N ASN A 449 16.41 -19.46 22.27
CA ASN A 449 16.77 -20.52 23.20
C ASN A 449 18.13 -21.19 22.89
N GLY A 450 18.71 -20.90 21.72
CA GLY A 450 20.00 -21.46 21.29
C GLY A 450 19.93 -22.87 20.71
N GLU A 451 18.76 -23.37 20.37
CA GLU A 451 18.55 -24.72 19.82
C GLU A 451 19.19 -24.90 18.43
N VAL A 452 19.49 -23.78 17.75
CA VAL A 452 20.05 -23.73 16.39
C VAL A 452 21.41 -23.01 16.33
N ASP A 453 22.06 -22.80 17.47
CA ASP A 453 23.36 -22.09 17.57
C ASP A 453 24.50 -22.79 16.81
N GLN A 454 24.37 -24.09 16.57
CA GLN A 454 25.36 -24.88 15.81
C GLN A 454 25.38 -24.58 14.30
N TYR A 455 24.33 -23.98 13.75
CA TYR A 455 24.26 -23.73 12.32
C TYR A 455 24.90 -22.38 11.92
N PRO A 456 25.54 -22.31 10.72
CA PRO A 456 26.15 -21.07 10.23
C PRO A 456 25.10 -19.96 10.05
N GLU A 457 25.50 -18.72 10.28
CA GLU A 457 24.66 -17.54 10.12
C GLU A 457 24.01 -17.44 8.71
N ALA A 458 24.74 -17.85 7.67
CA ALA A 458 24.28 -17.84 6.29
C ALA A 458 23.05 -18.73 6.04
N ALA A 459 22.86 -19.80 6.83
CA ALA A 459 21.74 -20.71 6.70
C ALA A 459 20.38 -20.04 7.01
N PHE A 460 20.39 -18.93 7.75
CA PHE A 460 19.18 -18.20 8.16
C PHE A 460 18.68 -17.19 7.13
N ASN A 461 19.47 -16.92 6.07
CA ASN A 461 19.15 -15.85 5.13
C ASN A 461 18.14 -16.28 4.06
N LEU A 462 17.08 -15.48 3.87
CA LEU A 462 16.01 -15.71 2.90
C LEU A 462 15.43 -17.13 3.02
N LYS A 463 14.94 -17.46 4.21
CA LYS A 463 14.23 -18.71 4.53
C LYS A 463 12.79 -18.42 4.94
N GLY A 464 11.90 -19.36 4.68
CA GLY A 464 10.54 -19.33 5.17
C GLY A 464 10.48 -19.76 6.64
N GLY A 465 10.45 -21.06 6.91
CA GLY A 465 10.41 -21.63 8.24
C GLY A 465 11.76 -22.01 8.81
N ILE A 466 11.78 -22.34 10.11
CA ILE A 466 13.02 -22.77 10.81
C ILE A 466 13.52 -24.13 10.33
N ASP A 467 12.63 -24.99 9.83
CA ASP A 467 13.02 -26.33 9.34
C ASP A 467 13.90 -26.20 8.09
N GLU A 468 13.65 -25.21 7.21
CA GLU A 468 14.52 -24.90 6.06
C GLU A 468 15.92 -24.46 6.52
N VAL A 469 16.01 -23.72 7.62
CA VAL A 469 17.30 -23.30 8.21
C VAL A 469 18.07 -24.50 8.70
N ILE A 470 17.39 -25.43 9.39
CA ILE A 470 17.99 -26.67 9.91
C ILE A 470 18.52 -27.54 8.77
N GLU A 471 17.73 -27.70 7.71
CA GLU A 471 18.10 -28.48 6.53
C GLU A 471 19.32 -27.88 5.82
N GLU A 472 19.30 -26.58 5.56
CA GLU A 472 20.41 -25.88 4.93
C GLU A 472 21.67 -25.86 5.81
N GLY A 473 21.50 -25.64 7.11
CA GLY A 473 22.61 -25.66 8.07
C GLY A 473 23.32 -27.01 8.13
N LYS A 474 22.57 -28.13 8.07
CA LYS A 474 23.12 -29.48 7.97
C LYS A 474 23.94 -29.68 6.69
N LYS A 475 23.42 -29.18 5.54
CA LYS A 475 24.15 -29.25 4.27
C LYS A 475 25.47 -28.50 4.33
N MET A 476 25.43 -27.24 4.80
CA MET A 476 26.62 -26.41 4.94
C MET A 476 27.68 -27.02 5.86
N LEU A 477 27.27 -27.63 6.98
CA LEU A 477 28.18 -28.32 7.89
C LEU A 477 28.80 -29.57 7.24
N ALA A 478 28.05 -30.32 6.46
CA ALA A 478 28.55 -31.49 5.75
C ALA A 478 29.57 -31.09 4.66
N GLU A 479 29.31 -29.99 3.94
CA GLU A 479 30.23 -29.45 2.92
C GLU A 479 31.53 -28.89 3.51
N SER A 480 31.46 -28.27 4.70
CA SER A 480 32.63 -27.74 5.38
C SER A 480 33.50 -28.81 6.05
N SER A 481 32.97 -30.04 6.18
CA SER A 481 33.69 -31.19 6.76
C SER A 481 34.37 -32.07 5.72
N ASN A 482 34.16 -31.80 4.43
CA ASN A 482 34.84 -32.40 3.31
C ASN A 482 35.93 -31.45 2.72
#